data_93960d6d84ff342f9c8b2af7d74ee730
#
_entry.id   93960d6d84ff342f9c8b2af7d74ee730
#
_cell.length_a   1.000
_cell.length_b   1.000
_cell.length_c   1.000
_cell.angle_alpha   90.00
_cell.angle_beta   90.00
_cell.angle_gamma   90.00
#
_symmetry.space_group_name_H-M   'P 1'
#
loop_
_entity.id
_entity.type
_entity.pdbx_description
1 polymer ?
#
loop_
_entity_poly.entity_id
_entity_poly.type
_entity_poly.pdbx_seq_one_letter_code
_entity_poly.pdbx_strand_id
1 'polypeptide(L)'
;MVIRDNEKGLQTSVYRKKTFTGTYLHWESLTPREYKIGLINCLINRAHKICSNDDELKIEISKIKQILTKNEYPPKIVANTIQRYFRNKNKQQTKTKMDTSYDVPKKQVFLVLPYYKGADDVKSQLTN
;
A
#
# COMPACT_ATOMS: atom_id res chain seq x y z
N MET A 1 -5.25 15.85 3.52
CA MET A 1 -5.42 17.24 4.01
C MET A 1 -4.57 17.41 5.25
N VAL A 2 -3.87 18.50 5.35
CA VAL A 2 -3.07 18.84 6.55
C VAL A 2 -3.84 19.88 7.35
N ILE A 3 -4.09 19.60 8.61
CA ILE A 3 -4.74 20.52 9.56
C ILE A 3 -3.74 20.81 10.66
N ARG A 4 -3.56 22.09 10.98
CA ARG A 4 -2.74 22.51 12.14
C ARG A 4 -3.64 22.63 13.36
N ASP A 5 -3.42 21.79 14.33
CA ASP A 5 -4.05 21.91 15.64
C ASP A 5 -3.07 22.60 16.59
N ASN A 6 -3.50 23.67 17.27
CA ASN A 6 -2.63 24.44 18.17
C ASN A 6 -2.15 23.64 19.39
N GLU A 7 -2.88 22.57 19.76
CA GLU A 7 -2.53 21.73 20.92
C GLU A 7 -1.78 20.44 20.55
N LYS A 8 -2.01 19.89 19.36
CA LYS A 8 -1.50 18.57 18.95
C LYS A 8 -0.54 18.59 17.76
N GLY A 9 -0.21 19.78 17.24
CA GLY A 9 0.66 19.94 16.09
C GLY A 9 -0.03 19.71 14.75
N LEU A 10 0.71 19.20 13.75
CA LEU A 10 0.19 18.95 12.41
C LEU A 10 -0.55 17.60 12.35
N GLN A 11 -1.82 17.64 11.96
CA GLN A 11 -2.61 16.45 11.68
C GLN A 11 -2.79 16.27 10.17
N THR A 12 -2.62 15.04 9.69
CA THR A 12 -2.80 14.70 8.28
C THR A 12 -3.93 13.69 8.11
N SER A 13 -4.77 13.93 7.11
CA SER A 13 -5.87 13.03 6.73
C SER A 13 -5.98 12.91 5.22
N VAL A 14 -6.69 11.89 4.77
CA VAL A 14 -6.90 11.66 3.33
C VAL A 14 -7.84 12.72 2.76
N TYR A 15 -7.32 13.51 1.83
CA TYR A 15 -8.12 14.49 1.09
C TYR A 15 -8.80 13.86 -0.12
N ARG A 16 -10.08 14.14 -0.28
CA ARG A 16 -10.86 13.81 -1.47
C ARG A 16 -11.43 15.08 -2.09
N LYS A 17 -11.21 15.23 -3.39
CA LYS A 17 -11.80 16.34 -4.15
C LYS A 17 -13.33 16.27 -4.09
N LYS A 18 -14.01 17.41 -4.21
CA LYS A 18 -15.49 17.47 -4.26
C LYS A 18 -16.08 16.67 -5.44
N THR A 19 -15.32 16.52 -6.52
CA THR A 19 -15.67 15.74 -7.71
C THR A 19 -15.44 14.24 -7.56
N PHE A 20 -14.97 13.77 -6.39
CA PHE A 20 -14.71 12.35 -6.14
C PHE A 20 -16.01 11.55 -6.11
N THR A 21 -16.18 10.62 -7.03
CA THR A 21 -17.39 9.80 -7.17
C THR A 21 -17.40 8.55 -6.30
N GLY A 22 -16.25 8.13 -5.79
CA GLY A 22 -16.08 6.86 -5.08
C GLY A 22 -16.15 5.63 -5.99
N THR A 23 -16.00 5.81 -7.31
CA THR A 23 -16.01 4.72 -8.26
C THR A 23 -14.62 4.10 -8.36
N TYR A 24 -14.52 2.83 -8.01
CA TYR A 24 -13.35 1.99 -8.16
C TYR A 24 -13.69 0.77 -9.02
N LEU A 25 -12.78 -0.20 -9.06
CA LEU A 25 -13.02 -1.48 -9.71
C LEU A 25 -14.24 -2.17 -9.10
N HIS A 26 -15.26 -2.45 -9.90
CA HIS A 26 -16.49 -3.10 -9.44
C HIS A 26 -16.26 -4.57 -9.14
N TRP A 27 -16.95 -5.11 -8.11
CA TRP A 27 -16.77 -6.51 -7.71
C TRP A 27 -17.14 -7.50 -8.81
N GLU A 28 -18.20 -7.22 -9.57
CA GLU A 28 -18.67 -8.09 -10.65
C GLU A 28 -17.88 -7.96 -11.96
N SER A 29 -16.88 -7.07 -12.02
CA SER A 29 -16.04 -6.96 -13.21
C SER A 29 -15.31 -8.27 -13.51
N LEU A 30 -14.96 -8.51 -14.77
CA LEU A 30 -14.23 -9.70 -15.22
C LEU A 30 -12.78 -9.77 -14.70
N THR A 31 -12.33 -8.77 -13.97
CA THR A 31 -10.98 -8.72 -13.40
C THR A 31 -10.78 -9.83 -12.35
N PRO A 32 -9.63 -10.51 -12.33
CA PRO A 32 -9.32 -11.52 -11.33
C PRO A 32 -9.49 -11.03 -9.90
N ARG A 33 -9.95 -11.93 -9.02
CA ARG A 33 -10.23 -11.63 -7.60
C ARG A 33 -9.05 -11.04 -6.85
N GLU A 34 -7.84 -11.44 -7.21
CA GLU A 34 -6.61 -10.97 -6.57
C GLU A 34 -6.41 -9.46 -6.69
N TYR A 35 -6.73 -8.88 -7.85
CA TYR A 35 -6.68 -7.43 -8.06
C TYR A 35 -7.71 -6.68 -7.21
N LYS A 36 -8.89 -7.27 -7.03
CA LYS A 36 -9.95 -6.71 -6.17
C LYS A 36 -9.54 -6.67 -4.70
N ILE A 37 -8.91 -7.74 -4.22
CA ILE A 37 -8.32 -7.79 -2.87
C ILE A 37 -7.13 -6.84 -2.77
N GLY A 38 -6.31 -6.76 -3.81
CA GLY A 38 -5.21 -5.81 -3.92
C GLY A 38 -5.66 -4.35 -3.79
N LEU A 39 -6.79 -4.00 -4.40
CA LEU A 39 -7.38 -2.67 -4.25
C LEU A 39 -7.73 -2.35 -2.79
N ILE A 40 -8.36 -3.28 -2.07
CA ILE A 40 -8.68 -3.10 -0.65
C ILE A 40 -7.40 -2.84 0.16
N ASN A 41 -6.37 -3.65 -0.04
CA ASN A 41 -5.07 -3.49 0.64
C ASN A 41 -4.40 -2.15 0.29
N CYS A 42 -4.48 -1.72 -0.96
CA CYS A 42 -3.93 -0.44 -1.42
C CYS A 42 -4.61 0.74 -0.71
N LEU A 43 -5.93 0.74 -0.62
CA LEU A 43 -6.70 1.79 0.06
C LEU A 43 -6.39 1.86 1.55
N ILE A 44 -6.30 0.71 2.23
CA ILE A 44 -5.96 0.64 3.66
C ILE A 44 -4.52 1.12 3.90
N ASN A 45 -3.57 0.67 3.08
CA ASN A 45 -2.17 1.07 3.20
C ASN A 45 -2.00 2.58 2.98
N ARG A 46 -2.73 3.15 2.01
CA ARG A 46 -2.76 4.60 1.78
C ARG A 46 -3.31 5.35 2.99
N ALA A 47 -4.45 4.92 3.52
CA ALA A 47 -5.06 5.51 4.71
C ALA A 47 -4.06 5.49 5.90
N HIS A 48 -3.44 4.35 6.14
CA HIS A 48 -2.49 4.18 7.22
C HIS A 48 -1.22 5.05 7.07
N LYS A 49 -0.76 5.30 5.85
CA LYS A 49 0.42 6.14 5.59
C LYS A 49 0.12 7.63 5.72
N ILE A 50 -1.11 8.04 5.41
CA ILE A 50 -1.50 9.46 5.37
C ILE A 50 -2.05 9.93 6.70
N CYS A 51 -2.88 9.12 7.38
CA CYS A 51 -3.48 9.50 8.66
C CYS A 51 -2.43 9.50 9.76
N SER A 52 -2.29 10.62 10.47
CA SER A 52 -1.35 10.75 11.59
C SER A 52 -1.92 10.21 12.90
N ASN A 53 -3.25 10.18 13.05
CA ASN A 53 -3.93 9.72 14.25
C ASN A 53 -4.75 8.45 14.00
N ASP A 54 -4.85 7.60 15.03
CA ASP A 54 -5.66 6.38 14.98
C ASP A 54 -7.16 6.66 14.80
N ASP A 55 -7.66 7.76 15.33
CA ASP A 55 -9.06 8.15 15.18
C ASP A 55 -9.36 8.56 13.73
N GLU A 56 -8.51 9.34 13.10
CA GLU A 56 -8.59 9.67 11.67
C GLU A 56 -8.51 8.41 10.81
N LEU A 57 -7.65 7.46 11.18
CA LEU A 57 -7.53 6.18 10.50
C LEU A 57 -8.84 5.37 10.59
N LYS A 58 -9.49 5.32 11.75
CA LYS A 58 -10.78 4.62 11.93
C LYS A 58 -11.87 5.25 11.07
N ILE A 59 -11.95 6.59 11.05
CA ILE A 59 -12.89 7.33 10.21
C ILE A 59 -12.65 7.01 8.73
N GLU A 60 -11.39 7.01 8.31
CA GLU A 60 -11.03 6.72 6.93
C GLU A 60 -11.35 5.28 6.54
N ILE A 61 -11.10 4.30 7.41
CA ILE A 61 -11.48 2.89 7.19
C ILE A 61 -13.00 2.74 7.04
N SER A 62 -13.78 3.46 7.85
CA SER A 62 -15.25 3.51 7.71
C SER A 62 -15.67 4.02 6.34
N LYS A 63 -15.07 5.12 5.87
CA LYS A 63 -15.32 5.66 4.52
C LYS A 63 -14.93 4.67 3.42
N ILE A 64 -13.79 4.00 3.55
CA ILE A 64 -13.34 2.96 2.61
C ILE A 64 -14.37 1.81 2.56
N LYS A 65 -14.89 1.35 3.69
CA LYS A 65 -15.94 0.32 3.73
C LYS A 65 -17.19 0.76 2.98
N GLN A 66 -17.66 1.99 3.19
CA GLN A 66 -18.81 2.55 2.49
C GLN A 66 -18.59 2.61 0.96
N ILE A 67 -17.41 3.06 0.54
CA ILE A 67 -17.04 3.13 -0.88
C ILE A 67 -17.00 1.74 -1.50
N LEU A 68 -16.40 0.76 -0.82
CA LEU A 68 -16.34 -0.61 -1.30
C LEU A 68 -17.74 -1.26 -1.36
N THR A 69 -18.62 -0.99 -0.40
CA THR A 69 -20.01 -1.44 -0.46
C THR A 69 -20.74 -0.84 -1.66
N LYS A 70 -20.50 0.43 -1.99
CA LYS A 70 -21.05 1.07 -3.20
C LYS A 70 -20.57 0.41 -4.49
N ASN A 71 -19.35 -0.16 -4.50
CA ASN A 71 -18.79 -0.93 -5.62
C ASN A 71 -19.08 -2.44 -5.52
N GLU A 72 -20.08 -2.83 -4.73
CA GLU A 72 -20.60 -4.19 -4.56
C GLU A 72 -19.62 -5.22 -3.97
N TYR A 73 -18.64 -4.75 -3.22
CA TYR A 73 -17.73 -5.67 -2.52
C TYR A 73 -18.44 -6.36 -1.35
N PRO A 74 -18.36 -7.71 -1.23
CA PRO A 74 -18.94 -8.43 -0.11
C PRO A 74 -18.36 -7.96 1.23
N PRO A 75 -19.19 -7.56 2.20
CA PRO A 75 -18.70 -6.99 3.46
C PRO A 75 -17.83 -7.95 4.26
N LYS A 76 -18.07 -9.25 4.16
CA LYS A 76 -17.24 -10.29 4.79
C LYS A 76 -15.81 -10.28 4.26
N ILE A 77 -15.63 -10.16 2.95
CA ILE A 77 -14.29 -10.12 2.31
C ILE A 77 -13.56 -8.85 2.71
N VAL A 78 -14.25 -7.72 2.70
CA VAL A 78 -13.68 -6.43 3.11
C VAL A 78 -13.21 -6.49 4.57
N ALA A 79 -14.05 -6.97 5.48
CA ALA A 79 -13.71 -7.10 6.90
C ALA A 79 -12.51 -8.03 7.14
N ASN A 80 -12.53 -9.21 6.52
CA ASN A 80 -11.43 -10.19 6.63
C ASN A 80 -10.11 -9.65 6.09
N THR A 81 -10.15 -8.92 4.97
CA THR A 81 -8.95 -8.33 4.36
C THR A 81 -8.38 -7.24 5.26
N ILE A 82 -9.21 -6.39 5.85
CA ILE A 82 -8.80 -5.35 6.81
C ILE A 82 -8.14 -5.98 8.04
N GLN A 83 -8.76 -6.99 8.65
CA GLN A 83 -8.20 -7.70 9.81
C GLN A 83 -6.86 -8.36 9.47
N ARG A 84 -6.78 -9.01 8.31
CA ARG A 84 -5.53 -9.65 7.84
C ARG A 84 -4.40 -8.64 7.63
N TYR A 85 -4.72 -7.46 7.10
CA TYR A 85 -3.75 -6.38 6.91
C TYR A 85 -3.13 -5.94 8.26
N PHE A 86 -3.95 -5.63 9.25
CA PHE A 86 -3.47 -5.20 10.57
C PHE A 86 -2.71 -6.31 11.31
N ARG A 87 -3.20 -7.55 11.22
CA ARG A 87 -2.51 -8.71 11.82
C ARG A 87 -1.12 -8.93 11.23
N ASN A 88 -0.97 -8.84 9.92
CA ASN A 88 0.32 -9.00 9.25
C ASN A 88 1.27 -7.86 9.59
N LYS A 89 0.77 -6.65 9.72
CA LYS A 89 1.57 -5.49 10.08
C LYS A 89 2.14 -5.60 11.50
N ASN A 90 1.33 -6.03 12.46
CA ASN A 90 1.78 -6.26 13.83
C ASN A 90 2.88 -7.34 13.89
N LYS A 91 2.78 -8.39 13.06
CA LYS A 91 3.84 -9.42 12.95
C LYS A 91 5.14 -8.90 12.35
N GLN A 92 5.09 -7.93 11.44
CA GLN A 92 6.30 -7.33 10.88
C GLN A 92 7.02 -6.42 11.89
N GLN A 93 6.28 -5.70 12.73
CA GLN A 93 6.88 -4.87 13.77
C GLN A 93 7.60 -5.68 14.85
N THR A 94 7.15 -6.90 15.14
CA THR A 94 7.84 -7.81 16.08
C THR A 94 9.09 -8.45 15.49
N LYS A 95 9.14 -8.66 14.16
CA LYS A 95 10.34 -9.20 13.49
C LYS A 95 11.47 -8.17 13.35
N THR A 96 11.16 -6.90 13.21
CA THR A 96 12.18 -5.83 13.08
C THR A 96 12.93 -5.52 14.38
N LYS A 97 12.47 -6.05 15.52
CA LYS A 97 13.16 -5.85 16.82
C LYS A 97 14.20 -6.94 17.17
N MET A 98 14.32 -7.99 16.34
CA MET A 98 15.19 -9.14 16.68
C MET A 98 16.39 -9.38 15.76
N ASP A 99 16.52 -8.66 14.65
CA ASP A 99 17.65 -8.84 13.73
C ASP A 99 18.43 -7.54 13.51
N THR A 100 19.26 -7.19 14.50
CA THR A 100 20.40 -6.30 14.30
C THR A 100 21.66 -7.12 13.98
N SER A 101 21.58 -8.02 13.04
CA SER A 101 22.75 -8.47 12.31
C SER A 101 22.70 -7.84 10.92
N TYR A 102 23.63 -6.92 10.70
CA TYR A 102 23.81 -6.23 9.43
C TYR A 102 24.34 -7.21 8.37
N ASP A 103 23.52 -8.13 7.94
CA ASP A 103 23.71 -8.77 6.67
C ASP A 103 22.92 -7.98 5.64
N VAL A 104 23.59 -6.95 5.10
CA VAL A 104 23.04 -6.16 4.00
C VAL A 104 22.90 -7.13 2.83
N PRO A 105 21.68 -7.54 2.44
CA PRO A 105 21.55 -8.35 1.24
C PRO A 105 22.15 -7.56 0.10
N LYS A 106 23.19 -8.10 -0.53
CA LYS A 106 23.76 -7.52 -1.75
C LYS A 106 22.62 -7.34 -2.73
N LYS A 107 22.18 -6.10 -2.89
CA LYS A 107 21.10 -5.74 -3.79
C LYS A 107 21.59 -6.03 -5.20
N GLN A 108 21.22 -7.17 -5.74
CA GLN A 108 21.54 -7.50 -7.13
C GLN A 108 20.69 -6.59 -8.02
N VAL A 109 21.35 -5.69 -8.69
CA VAL A 109 20.72 -4.84 -9.71
C VAL A 109 20.88 -5.55 -11.04
N PHE A 110 19.77 -5.97 -11.64
CA PHE A 110 19.76 -6.54 -12.98
C PHE A 110 19.61 -5.41 -13.99
N LEU A 111 20.63 -5.23 -14.83
CA LEU A 111 20.58 -4.34 -15.98
C LEU A 111 20.28 -5.18 -17.22
N VAL A 112 19.07 -5.07 -17.75
CA VAL A 112 18.69 -5.72 -19.01
C VAL A 112 19.03 -4.79 -20.16
N LEU A 113 20.03 -5.15 -20.95
CA LEU A 113 20.43 -4.42 -22.16
C LEU A 113 19.94 -5.18 -23.40
N PRO A 114 19.44 -4.48 -24.43
CA PRO A 114 19.14 -5.13 -25.70
C PRO A 114 20.44 -5.68 -26.30
N TYR A 115 20.35 -6.88 -26.87
CA TYR A 115 21.51 -7.50 -27.50
C TYR A 115 21.97 -6.68 -28.71
N TYR A 116 23.24 -6.35 -28.75
CA TYR A 116 23.93 -5.78 -29.91
C TYR A 116 25.32 -6.42 -30.06
N LYS A 117 25.81 -6.40 -31.26
CA LYS A 117 27.13 -6.98 -31.57
C LYS A 117 28.24 -6.19 -30.84
N GLY A 118 28.92 -6.81 -29.87
CA GLY A 118 29.90 -6.13 -28.98
C GLY A 118 29.40 -5.98 -27.52
N ALA A 119 28.24 -6.51 -27.16
CA ALA A 119 27.72 -6.45 -25.79
C ALA A 119 28.63 -7.15 -24.75
N ASP A 120 29.43 -8.11 -25.19
CA ASP A 120 30.37 -8.85 -24.33
C ASP A 120 31.54 -7.97 -23.86
N ASP A 121 31.96 -6.98 -24.63
CA ASP A 121 33.00 -6.04 -24.25
C ASP A 121 32.57 -5.11 -23.12
N VAL A 122 31.30 -4.70 -23.10
CA VAL A 122 30.72 -3.88 -22.03
C VAL A 122 30.64 -4.67 -20.72
N LYS A 123 30.34 -5.96 -20.79
CA LYS A 123 30.29 -6.83 -19.62
C LYS A 123 31.65 -6.97 -18.94
N SER A 124 32.73 -7.06 -19.71
CA SER A 124 34.09 -7.13 -19.17
C SER A 124 34.54 -5.83 -18.50
N GLN A 125 34.08 -4.67 -18.99
CA GLN A 125 34.40 -3.36 -18.38
C GLN A 125 33.62 -3.11 -17.08
N LEU A 126 32.42 -3.68 -16.91
CA LEU A 126 31.61 -3.52 -15.71
C LEU A 126 32.01 -4.47 -14.57
N THR A 127 32.78 -5.52 -14.85
CA THR A 127 33.24 -6.52 -13.85
C THR A 127 34.64 -6.22 -13.29
N ASN A 128 35.33 -5.24 -13.83
CA ASN A 128 36.59 -4.71 -13.29
C ASN A 128 36.31 -3.51 -12.32
#